data_7fe16c44bf76b2966718cd44fb282eb3
#
_entry.id   7fe16c44bf76b2966718cd44fb282eb3
#
_cell.length_a   1.000
_cell.length_b   1.000
_cell.length_c   1.000
_cell.angle_alpha   90.00
_cell.angle_beta   90.00
_cell.angle_gamma   90.00
#
_symmetry.space_group_name_H-M   'P 1'
#
loop_
_entity.id
_entity.type
_entity.pdbx_description
1 polymer ?
#
loop_
_entity_poly.entity_id
_entity_poly.type
_entity_poly.pdbx_seq_one_letter_code
_entity_poly.pdbx_strand_id
1 'polypeptide(L)'
;MSMSVGQASNGSVKRKEIYKYEAQWQLYSMNWSIRPDQRFRLALGSFVEEYNNKVQIVRLNEDSAEFQALATVDHPYPTTKIMWIPDSKGNLPDLFATTGDYLRIWRVIDDSEVRQEALLNNNKNSDFCAPLTSFDWNEVDANILGTSSIDTTCTIWGLETGQPIGRVGVPVTGHVKTQLIAHDKEVYDIAFSRAGGGRDMFASVGADGSVRMFDLRHLEHSTIIYEDPNRKSLLRLAWNKQDPNYLATMALDANEVIILDVRVPCTPVARLRNHRSCVNGLAWAPHSSCHLCTAGEDKQALIWDIQQMPRAIEDPILAYQAQGEINQIQWSATQPDWIAICYNNHLEILRV
;
A
#
# COMPACT_ATOMS: atom_id res chain seq x y z
N MET A 1 31.43 39.26 44.20
CA MET A 1 31.65 37.85 43.89
C MET A 1 30.29 37.15 43.86
N SER A 2 29.77 36.90 42.75
CA SER A 2 28.59 36.03 42.54
C SER A 2 28.75 35.41 41.16
N MET A 3 29.08 34.11 41.10
CA MET A 3 29.23 33.35 39.88
C MET A 3 27.84 32.91 39.44
N SER A 4 27.41 33.33 38.25
CA SER A 4 26.27 32.76 37.57
C SER A 4 26.69 31.50 36.82
N VAL A 5 26.15 30.36 37.26
CA VAL A 5 26.27 29.08 36.60
C VAL A 5 25.33 29.09 35.40
N GLY A 6 25.89 29.07 34.20
CA GLY A 6 25.14 28.88 32.96
C GLY A 6 24.59 27.46 32.87
N GLN A 7 23.27 27.34 32.80
CA GLN A 7 22.64 26.07 32.41
C GLN A 7 22.87 25.82 30.91
N ALA A 8 23.65 24.77 30.61
CA ALA A 8 23.73 24.23 29.28
C ALA A 8 22.42 23.53 28.96
N SER A 9 21.69 24.04 27.97
CA SER A 9 20.55 23.36 27.41
C SER A 9 21.03 22.14 26.62
N ASN A 10 20.85 20.94 27.18
CA ASN A 10 20.99 19.69 26.47
C ASN A 10 19.89 19.59 25.40
N GLY A 11 20.18 20.05 24.20
CA GLY A 11 19.40 19.71 23.03
C GLY A 11 19.63 18.23 22.73
N SER A 12 18.71 17.36 23.11
CA SER A 12 18.72 15.97 22.71
C SER A 12 18.55 15.91 21.18
N VAL A 13 19.65 15.68 20.48
CA VAL A 13 19.61 15.28 19.07
C VAL A 13 18.75 14.03 19.01
N LYS A 14 17.55 14.12 18.44
CA LYS A 14 16.68 12.95 18.20
C LYS A 14 17.50 11.95 17.39
N ARG A 15 17.92 10.86 17.99
CA ARG A 15 18.58 9.76 17.29
C ARG A 15 17.58 9.21 16.26
N LYS A 16 18.00 9.12 14.99
CA LYS A 16 17.27 8.35 13.99
C LYS A 16 17.25 6.91 14.44
N GLU A 17 16.08 6.39 14.70
CA GLU A 17 15.93 4.97 15.06
C GLU A 17 15.66 4.18 13.78
N ILE A 18 16.40 3.09 13.62
CA ILE A 18 16.29 2.17 12.50
C ILE A 18 16.31 0.77 13.06
N TYR A 19 15.27 -0.02 12.75
CA TYR A 19 15.23 -1.43 13.09
C TYR A 19 15.18 -2.26 11.81
N LYS A 20 15.89 -3.40 11.84
CA LYS A 20 16.06 -4.28 10.68
C LYS A 20 15.57 -5.67 10.98
N TYR A 21 15.00 -6.30 9.96
CA TYR A 21 14.65 -7.71 9.94
C TYR A 21 15.19 -8.33 8.66
N GLU A 22 15.76 -9.51 8.77
CA GLU A 22 16.26 -10.29 7.65
C GLU A 22 15.40 -11.55 7.47
N ALA A 23 14.71 -11.63 6.32
CA ALA A 23 13.90 -12.78 5.96
C ALA A 23 14.76 -13.88 5.32
N GLN A 24 14.22 -15.09 5.25
CA GLN A 24 14.88 -16.23 4.61
C GLN A 24 14.82 -16.20 3.08
N TRP A 25 14.05 -15.32 2.51
CA TRP A 25 13.79 -15.17 1.06
C TRP A 25 13.73 -13.70 0.67
N GLN A 26 13.81 -13.45 -0.63
CA GLN A 26 13.62 -12.11 -1.17
C GLN A 26 12.20 -11.60 -0.89
N LEU A 27 12.09 -10.35 -0.46
CA LEU A 27 10.83 -9.68 -0.16
C LEU A 27 10.32 -8.92 -1.37
N TYR A 28 9.01 -8.98 -1.61
CA TYR A 28 8.36 -8.29 -2.72
C TYR A 28 7.23 -7.37 -2.25
N SER A 29 6.35 -7.85 -1.40
CA SER A 29 5.21 -7.08 -0.89
C SER A 29 5.28 -6.95 0.63
N MET A 30 4.72 -5.86 1.14
CA MET A 30 4.74 -5.55 2.57
C MET A 30 3.59 -4.62 2.91
N ASN A 31 3.01 -4.79 4.09
CA ASN A 31 2.06 -3.83 4.64
C ASN A 31 2.06 -3.81 6.17
N TRP A 32 1.85 -2.62 6.74
CA TRP A 32 1.66 -2.42 8.17
C TRP A 32 0.29 -2.91 8.63
N SER A 33 0.24 -3.59 9.77
CA SER A 33 -1.01 -3.76 10.51
C SER A 33 -1.49 -2.41 11.03
N ILE A 34 -2.80 -2.15 10.89
CA ILE A 34 -3.40 -0.89 11.36
C ILE A 34 -4.19 -1.06 12.66
N ARG A 35 -4.14 -2.24 13.26
CA ARG A 35 -4.79 -2.48 14.55
C ARG A 35 -4.05 -1.78 15.68
N PRO A 36 -4.75 -1.05 16.57
CA PRO A 36 -4.13 -0.28 17.63
C PRO A 36 -3.48 -1.15 18.73
N ASP A 37 -3.96 -2.39 18.89
CA ASP A 37 -3.45 -3.39 19.83
C ASP A 37 -2.23 -4.16 19.30
N GLN A 38 -1.86 -3.98 18.02
CA GLN A 38 -0.79 -4.70 17.33
C GLN A 38 0.26 -3.73 16.76
N ARG A 39 0.94 -3.03 17.67
CA ARG A 39 1.97 -2.06 17.28
C ARG A 39 3.15 -2.73 16.61
N PHE A 40 3.72 -2.05 15.62
CA PHE A 40 4.91 -2.50 14.87
C PHE A 40 4.79 -3.88 14.24
N ARG A 41 3.58 -4.34 13.94
CA ARG A 41 3.32 -5.59 13.24
C ARG A 41 3.20 -5.33 11.73
N LEU A 42 3.89 -6.16 10.94
CA LEU A 42 3.85 -6.13 9.47
C LEU A 42 3.58 -7.52 8.91
N ALA A 43 3.05 -7.56 7.71
CA ALA A 43 3.00 -8.76 6.86
C ALA A 43 3.96 -8.58 5.69
N LEU A 44 4.74 -9.61 5.39
CA LEU A 44 5.79 -9.65 4.37
C LEU A 44 5.50 -10.78 3.39
N GLY A 45 5.55 -10.50 2.10
CA GLY A 45 5.41 -11.50 1.05
C GLY A 45 6.75 -11.77 0.35
N SER A 46 7.03 -13.05 0.10
CA SER A 46 8.23 -13.48 -0.60
C SER A 46 8.12 -13.29 -2.11
N PHE A 47 9.27 -13.31 -2.76
CA PHE A 47 9.40 -13.48 -4.21
C PHE A 47 10.31 -14.66 -4.50
N VAL A 48 9.71 -15.77 -4.86
CA VAL A 48 10.39 -16.97 -5.34
C VAL A 48 9.72 -17.35 -6.67
N GLU A 49 10.49 -17.60 -7.71
CA GLU A 49 9.96 -17.90 -9.05
C GLU A 49 9.22 -19.25 -9.14
N GLU A 50 9.25 -20.02 -8.07
CA GLU A 50 8.58 -21.31 -7.94
C GLU A 50 7.23 -21.19 -7.20
N TYR A 51 6.44 -22.28 -7.22
CA TYR A 51 5.15 -22.35 -6.49
C TYR A 51 5.32 -22.55 -4.97
N ASN A 52 6.30 -21.91 -4.37
CA ASN A 52 6.65 -22.06 -2.97
C ASN A 52 6.95 -20.72 -2.32
N ASN A 53 6.00 -19.81 -2.42
CA ASN A 53 6.10 -18.53 -1.76
C ASN A 53 5.56 -18.57 -0.33
N LYS A 54 5.84 -17.54 0.43
CA LYS A 54 5.46 -17.42 1.83
C LYS A 54 4.90 -16.03 2.10
N VAL A 55 3.97 -15.98 3.03
CA VAL A 55 3.59 -14.74 3.71
C VAL A 55 3.94 -14.89 5.18
N GLN A 56 4.72 -13.96 5.71
CA GLN A 56 5.17 -13.99 7.09
C GLN A 56 4.71 -12.75 7.84
N ILE A 57 4.20 -12.95 9.04
CA ILE A 57 3.90 -11.87 9.97
C ILE A 57 5.10 -11.69 10.89
N VAL A 58 5.55 -10.43 11.02
CA VAL A 58 6.63 -10.04 11.91
C VAL A 58 6.18 -8.91 12.82
N ARG A 59 6.75 -8.82 14.01
CA ARG A 59 6.50 -7.75 14.97
C ARG A 59 7.78 -7.32 15.64
N LEU A 60 8.01 -6.01 15.76
CA LEU A 60 9.09 -5.49 16.57
C LEU A 60 8.72 -5.63 18.04
N ASN A 61 9.59 -6.28 18.79
CA ASN A 61 9.56 -6.27 20.25
C ASN A 61 10.24 -4.98 20.72
N GLU A 62 9.46 -4.06 21.29
CA GLU A 62 9.95 -2.74 21.70
C GLU A 62 10.95 -2.83 22.88
N ASP A 63 10.88 -3.89 23.72
CA ASP A 63 11.76 -4.06 24.86
C ASP A 63 13.17 -4.59 24.45
N SER A 64 13.20 -5.55 23.52
CA SER A 64 14.47 -6.09 23.00
C SER A 64 15.01 -5.32 21.81
N ALA A 65 14.22 -4.45 21.21
CA ALA A 65 14.52 -3.73 19.96
C ALA A 65 14.82 -4.66 18.77
N GLU A 66 14.23 -5.85 18.78
CA GLU A 66 14.41 -6.88 17.75
C GLU A 66 13.08 -7.32 17.15
N PHE A 67 13.09 -7.60 15.85
CA PHE A 67 11.96 -8.21 15.18
C PHE A 67 11.84 -9.69 15.53
N GLN A 68 10.60 -10.11 15.73
CA GLN A 68 10.23 -11.51 15.92
C GLN A 68 9.35 -11.95 14.75
N ALA A 69 9.71 -13.09 14.14
CA ALA A 69 8.82 -13.79 13.22
C ALA A 69 7.71 -14.45 14.06
N LEU A 70 6.47 -14.15 13.70
CA LEU A 70 5.29 -14.75 14.34
C LEU A 70 4.82 -15.95 13.51
N ALA A 71 3.81 -15.77 12.68
CA ALA A 71 3.27 -16.83 11.82
C ALA A 71 3.84 -16.74 10.40
N THR A 72 3.97 -17.89 9.75
CA THR A 72 4.32 -18.00 8.33
C THR A 72 3.33 -18.94 7.66
N VAL A 73 2.77 -18.53 6.52
CA VAL A 73 1.84 -19.34 5.72
C VAL A 73 2.37 -19.53 4.30
N ASP A 74 2.01 -20.67 3.72
CA ASP A 74 2.33 -20.98 2.33
C ASP A 74 1.45 -20.17 1.39
N HIS A 75 2.06 -19.65 0.34
CA HIS A 75 1.38 -18.95 -0.74
C HIS A 75 1.93 -19.48 -2.09
N PRO A 76 1.08 -19.91 -3.03
CA PRO A 76 1.58 -20.59 -4.24
C PRO A 76 2.42 -19.66 -5.12
N TYR A 77 2.05 -18.38 -5.21
CA TYR A 77 2.73 -17.39 -6.05
C TYR A 77 3.28 -16.24 -5.20
N PRO A 78 4.20 -15.43 -5.73
CA PRO A 78 4.52 -14.15 -5.12
C PRO A 78 3.26 -13.31 -4.92
N THR A 79 3.12 -12.70 -3.76
CA THR A 79 1.99 -11.81 -3.50
C THR A 79 2.21 -10.49 -4.22
N THR A 80 1.32 -10.13 -5.15
CA THR A 80 1.40 -8.85 -5.84
C THR A 80 1.11 -7.68 -4.90
N LYS A 81 0.24 -7.88 -3.91
CA LYS A 81 -0.02 -6.93 -2.82
C LYS A 81 -0.49 -7.64 -1.57
N ILE A 82 -0.19 -7.05 -0.42
CA ILE A 82 -0.71 -7.43 0.90
C ILE A 82 -1.34 -6.19 1.53
N MET A 83 -2.52 -6.34 2.12
CA MET A 83 -3.14 -5.30 2.94
C MET A 83 -3.85 -5.92 4.13
N TRP A 84 -3.76 -5.25 5.27
CA TRP A 84 -4.59 -5.56 6.44
C TRP A 84 -5.96 -4.93 6.31
N ILE A 85 -6.97 -5.57 6.94
CA ILE A 85 -8.31 -5.00 7.01
C ILE A 85 -8.25 -3.59 7.62
N PRO A 86 -8.97 -2.59 7.06
CA PRO A 86 -8.93 -1.21 7.54
C PRO A 86 -9.75 -1.03 8.83
N ASP A 87 -9.31 -1.67 9.91
CA ASP A 87 -9.96 -1.63 11.23
C ASP A 87 -9.07 -0.92 12.26
N SER A 88 -9.08 0.41 12.24
CA SER A 88 -8.33 1.24 13.18
C SER A 88 -8.90 1.20 14.62
N LYS A 89 -10.06 0.59 14.84
CA LYS A 89 -10.70 0.48 16.15
C LYS A 89 -10.53 -0.90 16.79
N GLY A 90 -10.08 -1.90 16.01
CA GLY A 90 -9.95 -3.28 16.48
C GLY A 90 -11.29 -3.98 16.75
N ASN A 91 -12.36 -3.57 16.05
CA ASN A 91 -13.71 -4.10 16.24
C ASN A 91 -14.03 -5.28 15.31
N LEU A 92 -13.26 -5.42 14.23
CA LEU A 92 -13.42 -6.50 13.24
C LEU A 92 -12.45 -7.65 13.54
N PRO A 93 -12.69 -8.84 12.98
CA PRO A 93 -11.73 -9.92 13.03
C PRO A 93 -10.37 -9.47 12.47
N ASP A 94 -9.29 -10.05 13.00
CA ASP A 94 -7.93 -9.72 12.57
C ASP A 94 -7.63 -10.39 11.23
N LEU A 95 -7.86 -9.65 10.14
CA LEU A 95 -7.76 -10.15 8.78
C LEU A 95 -6.69 -9.39 7.99
N PHE A 96 -6.09 -10.10 7.04
CA PHE A 96 -5.37 -9.49 5.94
C PHE A 96 -5.72 -10.20 4.63
N ALA A 97 -5.46 -9.52 3.52
CA ALA A 97 -5.70 -10.06 2.19
C ALA A 97 -4.40 -10.08 1.38
N THR A 98 -4.36 -11.01 0.43
CA THR A 98 -3.26 -11.14 -0.55
C THR A 98 -3.81 -11.35 -1.95
N THR A 99 -3.14 -10.81 -2.95
CA THR A 99 -3.39 -11.07 -4.36
C THR A 99 -2.18 -11.72 -5.03
N GLY A 100 -2.45 -12.48 -6.05
CA GLY A 100 -1.50 -13.17 -6.92
C GLY A 100 -2.32 -13.76 -8.08
N ASP A 101 -2.48 -15.08 -8.11
CA ASP A 101 -3.43 -15.80 -8.96
C ASP A 101 -4.88 -15.48 -8.57
N TYR A 102 -5.19 -15.48 -7.27
CA TYR A 102 -6.50 -15.21 -6.68
C TYR A 102 -6.40 -14.17 -5.56
N LEU A 103 -7.56 -13.67 -5.12
CA LEU A 103 -7.71 -12.94 -3.89
C LEU A 103 -7.90 -13.92 -2.74
N ARG A 104 -7.03 -13.87 -1.73
CA ARG A 104 -7.12 -14.69 -0.52
C ARG A 104 -7.34 -13.80 0.69
N ILE A 105 -8.24 -14.22 1.56
CA ILE A 105 -8.49 -13.59 2.86
C ILE A 105 -7.96 -14.54 3.94
N TRP A 106 -7.15 -13.98 4.83
CA TRP A 106 -6.48 -14.69 5.90
C TRP A 106 -6.93 -14.14 7.24
N ARG A 107 -7.13 -15.03 8.21
CA ARG A 107 -7.41 -14.66 9.59
C ARG A 107 -6.21 -14.99 10.47
N VAL A 108 -5.80 -14.01 11.27
CA VAL A 108 -4.85 -14.22 12.34
C VAL A 108 -5.62 -14.71 13.56
N ILE A 109 -5.35 -15.94 13.98
CA ILE A 109 -5.96 -16.54 15.17
C ILE A 109 -5.20 -16.12 16.40
N ASP A 110 -3.87 -16.27 16.35
CA ASP A 110 -2.93 -15.82 17.35
C ASP A 110 -1.54 -15.54 16.72
N ASP A 111 -0.53 -15.28 17.54
CA ASP A 111 0.82 -14.97 17.07
C ASP A 111 1.50 -16.13 16.30
N SER A 112 0.98 -17.34 16.39
CA SER A 112 1.54 -18.54 15.76
C SER A 112 0.67 -19.15 14.68
N GLU A 113 -0.63 -18.84 14.65
CA GLU A 113 -1.60 -19.44 13.75
C GLU A 113 -2.29 -18.40 12.86
N VAL A 114 -2.17 -18.63 11.56
CA VAL A 114 -2.92 -17.89 10.52
C VAL A 114 -3.65 -18.91 9.65
N ARG A 115 -4.92 -18.64 9.37
CA ARG A 115 -5.78 -19.53 8.57
C ARG A 115 -6.29 -18.81 7.34
N GLN A 116 -6.30 -19.51 6.20
CA GLN A 116 -7.02 -19.04 5.02
C GLN A 116 -8.51 -19.16 5.24
N GLU A 117 -9.22 -18.04 5.25
CA GLU A 117 -10.68 -17.99 5.45
C GLU A 117 -11.45 -18.09 4.13
N ALA A 118 -10.96 -17.40 3.10
CA ALA A 118 -11.60 -17.39 1.80
C ALA A 118 -10.59 -17.36 0.65
N LEU A 119 -10.94 -18.06 -0.42
CA LEU A 119 -10.32 -17.97 -1.74
C LEU A 119 -11.38 -17.44 -2.70
N LEU A 120 -11.15 -16.25 -3.22
CA LEU A 120 -12.12 -15.56 -4.07
C LEU A 120 -11.62 -15.50 -5.50
N ASN A 121 -12.41 -16.03 -6.42
CA ASN A 121 -12.21 -15.93 -7.85
C ASN A 121 -13.52 -15.61 -8.57
N ASN A 122 -13.44 -15.04 -9.75
CA ASN A 122 -14.61 -14.72 -10.55
C ASN A 122 -14.90 -15.78 -11.64
N ASN A 123 -14.31 -16.94 -11.54
CA ASN A 123 -14.45 -18.02 -12.52
C ASN A 123 -15.69 -18.85 -12.27
N LYS A 124 -16.77 -18.51 -12.98
CA LYS A 124 -18.00 -19.34 -12.96
C LYS A 124 -17.94 -20.48 -13.98
N ASN A 125 -17.09 -20.41 -15.01
CA ASN A 125 -17.16 -21.31 -16.17
C ASN A 125 -15.81 -21.76 -16.76
N SER A 126 -14.66 -21.46 -16.16
CA SER A 126 -13.35 -21.90 -16.64
C SER A 126 -12.35 -22.11 -15.50
N ASP A 127 -11.41 -23.02 -15.69
CA ASP A 127 -10.30 -23.26 -14.76
C ASP A 127 -9.21 -22.18 -14.85
N PHE A 128 -9.34 -21.23 -15.77
CA PHE A 128 -8.38 -20.15 -15.98
C PHE A 128 -8.89 -18.84 -15.37
N CYS A 129 -8.09 -18.25 -14.50
CA CYS A 129 -8.27 -16.93 -13.95
C CYS A 129 -7.04 -16.08 -14.27
N ALA A 130 -7.26 -14.88 -14.80
CA ALA A 130 -6.16 -13.96 -15.05
C ALA A 130 -5.53 -13.49 -13.73
N PRO A 131 -4.20 -13.43 -13.63
CA PRO A 131 -3.51 -12.95 -12.44
C PRO A 131 -3.97 -11.56 -12.00
N LEU A 132 -4.06 -11.38 -10.69
CA LEU A 132 -4.38 -10.11 -10.07
C LEU A 132 -3.09 -9.30 -9.88
N THR A 133 -3.10 -8.06 -10.35
CA THR A 133 -1.95 -7.16 -10.29
C THR A 133 -1.88 -6.40 -8.98
N SER A 134 -3.05 -6.04 -8.43
CA SER A 134 -3.18 -5.28 -7.20
C SER A 134 -4.59 -5.40 -6.63
N PHE A 135 -4.78 -4.84 -5.45
CA PHE A 135 -6.10 -4.64 -4.85
C PHE A 135 -6.07 -3.47 -3.88
N ASP A 136 -7.24 -2.97 -3.54
CA ASP A 136 -7.39 -2.03 -2.45
C ASP A 136 -8.58 -2.40 -1.58
N TRP A 137 -8.43 -2.21 -0.29
CA TRP A 137 -9.49 -2.44 0.69
C TRP A 137 -10.13 -1.11 1.03
N ASN A 138 -11.45 -1.02 0.87
CA ASN A 138 -12.16 0.24 1.10
C ASN A 138 -12.10 0.63 2.58
N GLU A 139 -11.52 1.79 2.88
CA GLU A 139 -11.34 2.26 4.25
C GLU A 139 -12.61 2.87 4.88
N VAL A 140 -13.63 3.15 4.06
CA VAL A 140 -14.95 3.65 4.52
C VAL A 140 -15.88 2.50 4.83
N ASP A 141 -15.81 1.43 4.03
CA ASP A 141 -16.61 0.21 4.21
C ASP A 141 -15.72 -1.03 4.04
N ALA A 142 -15.28 -1.59 5.16
CA ALA A 142 -14.41 -2.76 5.17
C ALA A 142 -15.02 -4.03 4.57
N ASN A 143 -16.32 -4.00 4.19
CA ASN A 143 -16.96 -5.08 3.43
C ASN A 143 -16.75 -4.94 1.91
N ILE A 144 -16.09 -3.90 1.45
CA ILE A 144 -15.81 -3.66 0.03
C ILE A 144 -14.31 -3.76 -0.23
N LEU A 145 -13.95 -4.52 -1.26
CA LEU A 145 -12.60 -4.68 -1.76
C LEU A 145 -12.62 -4.62 -3.29
N GLY A 146 -11.62 -3.99 -3.90
CA GLY A 146 -11.46 -3.94 -5.35
C GLY A 146 -10.17 -4.60 -5.79
N THR A 147 -10.19 -5.40 -6.84
CA THR A 147 -9.00 -6.01 -7.46
C THR A 147 -8.81 -5.51 -8.87
N SER A 148 -7.57 -5.41 -9.31
CA SER A 148 -7.16 -5.15 -10.69
C SER A 148 -6.46 -6.37 -11.29
N SER A 149 -6.59 -6.54 -12.61
CA SER A 149 -6.10 -7.72 -13.31
C SER A 149 -5.49 -7.39 -14.68
N ILE A 150 -4.63 -8.27 -15.16
CA ILE A 150 -4.05 -8.20 -16.51
C ILE A 150 -5.09 -8.41 -17.62
N ASP A 151 -6.28 -8.91 -17.30
CA ASP A 151 -7.38 -9.09 -18.26
C ASP A 151 -8.16 -7.81 -18.55
N THR A 152 -7.60 -6.64 -18.24
CA THR A 152 -8.20 -5.29 -18.44
C THR A 152 -9.30 -4.93 -17.46
N THR A 153 -9.64 -5.81 -16.52
CA THR A 153 -10.77 -5.62 -15.63
C THR A 153 -10.39 -5.14 -14.23
N CYS A 154 -11.32 -4.43 -13.60
CA CYS A 154 -11.43 -4.29 -12.15
C CYS A 154 -12.65 -5.06 -11.66
N THR A 155 -12.49 -5.77 -10.55
CA THR A 155 -13.58 -6.51 -9.90
C THR A 155 -13.80 -5.96 -8.49
N ILE A 156 -15.03 -5.59 -8.18
CA ILE A 156 -15.44 -5.15 -6.85
C ILE A 156 -16.10 -6.31 -6.12
N TRP A 157 -15.56 -6.62 -4.95
CA TRP A 157 -16.00 -7.71 -4.08
C TRP A 157 -16.80 -7.17 -2.91
N GLY A 158 -17.85 -7.88 -2.55
CA GLY A 158 -18.52 -7.74 -1.26
C GLY A 158 -18.05 -8.83 -0.32
N LEU A 159 -17.54 -8.45 0.84
CA LEU A 159 -17.14 -9.39 1.89
C LEU A 159 -18.18 -9.42 2.99
N GLU A 160 -18.45 -10.62 3.49
CA GLU A 160 -19.19 -10.85 4.71
C GLU A 160 -18.17 -11.28 5.77
N THR A 161 -17.71 -10.33 6.56
CA THR A 161 -16.62 -10.55 7.51
C THR A 161 -17.04 -11.25 8.81
N GLY A 162 -18.31 -11.69 8.89
CA GLY A 162 -18.87 -12.23 10.13
C GLY A 162 -19.10 -11.15 11.19
N GLN A 163 -19.83 -11.50 12.25
CA GLN A 163 -20.21 -10.53 13.28
C GLN A 163 -19.03 -10.04 14.13
N PRO A 164 -19.17 -8.86 14.78
CA PRO A 164 -18.14 -8.29 15.64
C PRO A 164 -17.70 -9.26 16.74
N ILE A 165 -16.50 -8.99 17.26
CA ILE A 165 -15.78 -9.71 18.32
C ILE A 165 -16.72 -10.45 19.28
N GLY A 166 -16.65 -11.78 19.28
CA GLY A 166 -17.37 -12.62 20.26
C GLY A 166 -18.08 -13.86 19.72
N ARG A 167 -18.22 -14.05 18.42
CA ARG A 167 -18.67 -15.32 17.85
C ARG A 167 -17.54 -15.98 17.06
N VAL A 168 -16.86 -16.87 17.72
CA VAL A 168 -15.92 -17.81 17.09
C VAL A 168 -16.71 -18.68 16.12
N GLY A 169 -16.31 -18.68 14.83
CA GLY A 169 -16.76 -19.69 13.89
C GLY A 169 -17.59 -19.25 12.68
N VAL A 170 -17.83 -17.95 12.46
CA VAL A 170 -18.44 -17.52 11.18
C VAL A 170 -17.33 -17.31 10.15
N PRO A 171 -17.28 -18.11 9.07
CA PRO A 171 -16.28 -17.95 8.03
C PRO A 171 -16.49 -16.62 7.28
N VAL A 172 -15.38 -16.02 6.84
CA VAL A 172 -15.46 -14.92 5.89
C VAL A 172 -15.88 -15.47 4.55
N THR A 173 -16.90 -14.86 3.95
CA THR A 173 -17.33 -15.17 2.60
C THR A 173 -17.24 -13.93 1.72
N GLY A 174 -17.15 -14.12 0.42
CA GLY A 174 -17.09 -13.02 -0.52
C GLY A 174 -17.84 -13.36 -1.80
N HIS A 175 -18.36 -12.33 -2.43
CA HIS A 175 -19.03 -12.44 -3.73
C HIS A 175 -18.66 -11.25 -4.61
N VAL A 176 -18.72 -11.44 -5.92
CA VAL A 176 -18.54 -10.37 -6.89
C VAL A 176 -19.75 -9.44 -6.85
N LYS A 177 -19.55 -8.17 -6.52
CA LYS A 177 -20.59 -7.14 -6.65
C LYS A 177 -20.69 -6.68 -8.08
N THR A 178 -19.55 -6.37 -8.70
CA THR A 178 -19.48 -5.96 -10.11
C THR A 178 -18.09 -6.23 -10.66
N GLN A 179 -18.03 -6.42 -11.98
CA GLN A 179 -16.78 -6.48 -12.75
C GLN A 179 -16.95 -5.57 -13.96
N LEU A 180 -15.93 -4.80 -14.25
CA LEU A 180 -15.94 -3.87 -15.37
C LEU A 180 -14.62 -3.90 -16.13
N ILE A 181 -14.67 -3.67 -17.43
CA ILE A 181 -13.50 -3.39 -18.25
C ILE A 181 -13.06 -1.97 -17.92
N ALA A 182 -11.96 -1.87 -17.17
CA ALA A 182 -11.49 -0.60 -16.65
C ALA A 182 -10.58 0.15 -17.63
N HIS A 183 -9.77 -0.60 -18.38
CA HIS A 183 -8.77 -0.06 -19.30
C HIS A 183 -8.78 -0.82 -20.64
N ASP A 184 -8.09 -0.25 -21.63
CA ASP A 184 -7.93 -0.88 -22.96
C ASP A 184 -6.77 -1.90 -22.99
N LYS A 185 -6.00 -1.95 -21.90
CA LYS A 185 -4.88 -2.86 -21.66
C LYS A 185 -4.88 -3.33 -20.19
N GLU A 186 -3.83 -4.05 -19.78
CA GLU A 186 -3.66 -4.56 -18.42
C GLU A 186 -3.86 -3.45 -17.38
N VAL A 187 -4.60 -3.74 -16.32
CA VAL A 187 -4.73 -2.84 -15.16
C VAL A 187 -3.66 -3.20 -14.15
N TYR A 188 -2.87 -2.23 -13.73
CA TYR A 188 -1.76 -2.48 -12.81
C TYR A 188 -2.05 -2.13 -11.36
N ASP A 189 -2.91 -1.15 -11.11
CA ASP A 189 -3.26 -0.78 -9.72
C ASP A 189 -4.67 -0.20 -9.63
N ILE A 190 -5.23 -0.27 -8.42
CA ILE A 190 -6.54 0.26 -8.04
C ILE A 190 -6.46 0.89 -6.66
N ALA A 191 -7.16 2.00 -6.44
CA ALA A 191 -7.23 2.67 -5.15
C ALA A 191 -8.61 3.29 -4.93
N PHE A 192 -9.20 3.05 -3.74
CA PHE A 192 -10.43 3.71 -3.31
C PHE A 192 -10.15 5.13 -2.80
N SER A 193 -11.09 6.03 -3.06
CA SER A 193 -11.09 7.36 -2.46
C SER A 193 -11.52 7.29 -0.99
N ARG A 194 -11.07 8.25 -0.18
CA ARG A 194 -11.52 8.47 1.20
C ARG A 194 -12.56 9.58 1.37
N ALA A 195 -12.84 10.37 0.33
CA ALA A 195 -13.78 11.50 0.39
C ALA A 195 -15.20 11.06 0.73
N GLY A 196 -16.09 12.00 0.97
CA GLY A 196 -17.49 11.78 1.34
C GLY A 196 -18.31 10.84 0.46
N GLY A 197 -17.82 10.48 -0.74
CA GLY A 197 -18.24 9.37 -1.58
C GLY A 197 -17.24 8.21 -1.64
N GLY A 198 -16.28 8.15 -0.74
CA GLY A 198 -15.14 7.22 -0.77
C GLY A 198 -15.52 5.73 -0.76
N ARG A 199 -16.70 5.41 -0.28
CA ARG A 199 -17.26 4.07 -0.42
C ARG A 199 -17.48 3.65 -1.87
N ASP A 200 -17.86 4.60 -2.72
CA ASP A 200 -18.36 4.35 -4.07
C ASP A 200 -17.40 4.84 -5.16
N MET A 201 -16.30 5.49 -4.80
CA MET A 201 -15.35 6.06 -5.74
C MET A 201 -14.01 5.33 -5.70
N PHE A 202 -13.51 4.93 -6.86
CA PHE A 202 -12.14 4.40 -6.99
C PHE A 202 -11.49 4.91 -8.28
N ALA A 203 -10.18 4.82 -8.33
CA ALA A 203 -9.39 5.06 -9.52
C ALA A 203 -8.53 3.85 -9.84
N SER A 204 -8.18 3.69 -11.11
CA SER A 204 -7.26 2.65 -11.59
C SER A 204 -6.26 3.22 -12.58
N VAL A 205 -5.14 2.51 -12.73
CA VAL A 205 -4.08 2.81 -13.69
C VAL A 205 -3.71 1.56 -14.47
N GLY A 206 -3.28 1.73 -15.71
CA GLY A 206 -2.99 0.58 -16.55
C GLY A 206 -1.90 0.82 -17.60
N ALA A 207 -1.67 -0.22 -18.38
CA ALA A 207 -0.70 -0.24 -19.47
C ALA A 207 -1.09 0.65 -20.66
N ASP A 208 -2.33 1.15 -20.72
CA ASP A 208 -2.77 2.14 -21.70
C ASP A 208 -2.27 3.57 -21.37
N GLY A 209 -1.62 3.75 -20.21
CA GLY A 209 -1.06 5.03 -19.78
C GLY A 209 -2.06 6.00 -19.20
N SER A 210 -3.26 5.53 -18.83
CA SER A 210 -4.32 6.38 -18.29
C SER A 210 -4.54 6.16 -16.78
N VAL A 211 -5.02 7.23 -16.11
CA VAL A 211 -5.65 7.17 -14.79
C VAL A 211 -7.14 7.38 -15.02
N ARG A 212 -7.95 6.41 -14.67
CA ARG A 212 -9.40 6.44 -14.82
C ARG A 212 -10.08 6.38 -13.46
N MET A 213 -11.10 7.21 -13.27
CA MET A 213 -11.90 7.28 -12.05
C MET A 213 -13.31 6.76 -12.33
N PHE A 214 -13.83 5.98 -11.40
CA PHE A 214 -15.14 5.31 -11.48
C PHE A 214 -15.99 5.63 -10.26
N ASP A 215 -17.29 5.76 -10.50
CA ASP A 215 -18.31 5.82 -9.46
C ASP A 215 -19.15 4.54 -9.52
N LEU A 216 -19.14 3.75 -8.44
CA LEU A 216 -19.86 2.48 -8.34
C LEU A 216 -21.39 2.63 -8.47
N ARG A 217 -21.89 3.85 -8.33
CA ARG A 217 -23.32 4.17 -8.52
C ARG A 217 -23.69 4.40 -9.99
N HIS A 218 -22.66 4.72 -10.82
CA HIS A 218 -22.82 5.12 -12.23
C HIS A 218 -21.66 4.54 -13.06
N LEU A 219 -21.68 3.22 -13.25
CA LEU A 219 -20.58 2.47 -13.91
C LEU A 219 -20.62 2.54 -15.45
N GLU A 220 -21.62 3.17 -16.03
CA GLU A 220 -21.71 3.33 -17.49
C GLU A 220 -20.59 4.22 -18.05
N HIS A 221 -19.98 5.04 -17.20
CA HIS A 221 -18.95 5.98 -17.61
C HIS A 221 -17.79 6.00 -16.61
N SER A 222 -16.58 6.17 -17.14
CA SER A 222 -15.39 6.53 -16.36
C SER A 222 -14.93 7.93 -16.72
N THR A 223 -14.27 8.59 -15.79
CA THR A 223 -13.61 9.88 -16.04
C THR A 223 -12.11 9.67 -16.16
N ILE A 224 -11.53 10.08 -17.30
CA ILE A 224 -10.08 10.09 -17.47
C ILE A 224 -9.52 11.29 -16.72
N ILE A 225 -8.73 11.02 -15.68
CA ILE A 225 -8.08 12.04 -14.85
C ILE A 225 -6.74 12.45 -15.45
N TYR A 226 -6.05 11.50 -16.10
CA TYR A 226 -4.76 11.74 -16.71
C TYR A 226 -4.46 10.70 -17.78
N GLU A 227 -3.77 11.13 -18.82
CA GLU A 227 -3.15 10.26 -19.82
C GLU A 227 -1.69 10.66 -19.98
N ASP A 228 -0.78 9.71 -19.94
CA ASP A 228 0.63 9.97 -20.21
C ASP A 228 0.80 10.40 -21.67
N PRO A 229 1.45 11.54 -21.97
CA PRO A 229 1.61 12.04 -23.33
C PRO A 229 2.31 11.07 -24.29
N ASN A 230 3.17 10.21 -23.75
CA ASN A 230 3.89 9.18 -24.52
C ASN A 230 3.24 7.80 -24.39
N ARG A 231 2.06 7.72 -23.76
CA ARG A 231 1.36 6.46 -23.46
C ARG A 231 2.21 5.44 -22.70
N LYS A 232 3.07 5.91 -21.81
CA LYS A 232 3.80 5.04 -20.90
C LYS A 232 2.85 4.39 -19.93
N SER A 233 3.01 3.11 -19.70
CA SER A 233 2.23 2.36 -18.72
C SER A 233 2.35 2.98 -17.35
N LEU A 234 1.24 3.16 -16.64
CA LEU A 234 1.20 3.64 -15.27
C LEU A 234 1.13 2.44 -14.32
N LEU A 235 2.05 2.39 -13.35
CA LEU A 235 2.31 1.18 -12.56
C LEU A 235 1.62 1.20 -11.19
N ARG A 236 1.62 2.34 -10.51
CA ARG A 236 1.09 2.48 -9.14
C ARG A 236 0.22 3.70 -9.01
N LEU A 237 -0.72 3.59 -8.11
CA LEU A 237 -1.66 4.64 -7.76
C LEU A 237 -1.83 4.71 -6.25
N ALA A 238 -1.76 5.90 -5.66
CA ALA A 238 -2.11 6.10 -4.26
C ALA A 238 -2.93 7.36 -4.10
N TRP A 239 -4.04 7.23 -3.40
CA TRP A 239 -4.88 8.36 -3.04
C TRP A 239 -4.36 9.04 -1.77
N ASN A 240 -4.35 10.38 -1.73
CA ASN A 240 -3.98 11.11 -0.54
C ASN A 240 -4.92 10.76 0.61
N LYS A 241 -4.34 10.47 1.78
CA LYS A 241 -5.09 9.96 2.92
C LYS A 241 -5.90 11.03 3.66
N GLN A 242 -5.54 12.31 3.52
CA GLN A 242 -6.18 13.45 4.19
C GLN A 242 -6.92 14.38 3.23
N ASP A 243 -6.41 14.58 2.01
CA ASP A 243 -7.07 15.37 0.99
C ASP A 243 -7.43 14.51 -0.23
N PRO A 244 -8.69 14.11 -0.37
CA PRO A 244 -9.14 13.23 -1.44
C PRO A 244 -9.14 13.87 -2.83
N ASN A 245 -8.81 15.14 -2.93
CA ASN A 245 -8.64 15.80 -4.23
C ASN A 245 -7.31 15.42 -4.90
N TYR A 246 -6.34 14.93 -4.14
CA TYR A 246 -5.02 14.59 -4.68
C TYR A 246 -4.78 13.09 -4.74
N LEU A 247 -4.16 12.66 -5.82
CA LEU A 247 -3.64 11.31 -6.00
C LEU A 247 -2.25 11.36 -6.61
N ALA A 248 -1.46 10.32 -6.37
CA ALA A 248 -0.12 10.18 -6.92
C ALA A 248 -0.05 8.94 -7.79
N THR A 249 0.66 9.03 -8.90
CA THR A 249 0.94 7.90 -9.79
C THR A 249 2.37 7.95 -10.30
N MET A 250 2.85 6.84 -10.80
CA MET A 250 4.15 6.73 -11.45
C MET A 250 4.07 5.83 -12.67
N ALA A 251 4.86 6.14 -13.68
CA ALA A 251 4.96 5.33 -14.87
C ALA A 251 6.00 4.21 -14.70
N LEU A 252 5.82 3.14 -15.44
CA LEU A 252 6.82 2.08 -15.58
C LEU A 252 8.12 2.68 -16.15
N ASP A 253 9.25 2.26 -15.61
CA ASP A 253 10.59 2.73 -16.00
C ASP A 253 10.76 4.27 -15.91
N ALA A 254 10.07 4.92 -14.99
CA ALA A 254 10.19 6.35 -14.75
C ALA A 254 10.83 6.66 -13.40
N ASN A 255 11.59 7.74 -13.36
CA ASN A 255 12.26 8.24 -12.15
C ASN A 255 11.52 9.40 -11.50
N GLU A 256 10.24 9.57 -11.82
CA GLU A 256 9.39 10.66 -11.29
C GLU A 256 8.07 10.12 -10.75
N VAL A 257 7.51 10.85 -9.79
CA VAL A 257 6.14 10.67 -9.31
C VAL A 257 5.30 11.86 -9.76
N ILE A 258 4.12 11.58 -10.26
CA ILE A 258 3.16 12.56 -10.80
C ILE A 258 2.06 12.77 -9.77
N ILE A 259 1.83 14.02 -9.37
CA ILE A 259 0.73 14.41 -8.49
C ILE A 259 -0.39 14.99 -9.34
N LEU A 260 -1.60 14.47 -9.16
CA LEU A 260 -2.80 14.85 -9.88
C LEU A 260 -3.83 15.44 -8.91
N ASP A 261 -4.57 16.44 -9.38
CA ASP A 261 -5.75 16.96 -8.72
C ASP A 261 -7.00 16.53 -9.54
N VAL A 262 -7.90 15.76 -8.92
CA VAL A 262 -9.09 15.24 -9.59
C VAL A 262 -10.03 16.35 -10.08
N ARG A 263 -9.93 17.55 -9.53
CA ARG A 263 -10.71 18.73 -9.93
C ARG A 263 -10.17 19.41 -11.19
N VAL A 264 -8.89 19.13 -11.52
CA VAL A 264 -8.20 19.71 -12.68
C VAL A 264 -7.63 18.56 -13.52
N PRO A 265 -8.50 17.84 -14.23
CA PRO A 265 -8.08 16.66 -14.99
C PRO A 265 -7.10 17.02 -16.11
N CYS A 266 -6.36 16.02 -16.56
CA CYS A 266 -5.39 16.04 -17.66
C CYS A 266 -4.13 16.86 -17.41
N THR A 267 -3.99 17.57 -16.29
CA THR A 267 -2.81 18.39 -15.99
C THR A 267 -2.21 18.00 -14.64
N PRO A 268 -0.99 17.48 -14.59
CA PRO A 268 -0.30 17.26 -13.33
C PRO A 268 -0.09 18.56 -12.56
N VAL A 269 -0.38 18.56 -11.27
CA VAL A 269 -0.15 19.73 -10.39
C VAL A 269 1.28 19.78 -9.86
N ALA A 270 1.98 18.64 -9.83
CA ALA A 270 3.39 18.54 -9.53
C ALA A 270 4.02 17.29 -10.16
N ARG A 271 5.33 17.35 -10.36
CA ARG A 271 6.19 16.22 -10.74
C ARG A 271 7.38 16.19 -9.81
N LEU A 272 7.55 15.12 -9.06
CA LEU A 272 8.62 14.95 -8.09
C LEU A 272 9.77 14.21 -8.75
N ARG A 273 10.86 14.93 -9.02
CA ARG A 273 12.00 14.44 -9.81
C ARG A 273 13.29 14.60 -9.00
N ASN A 274 13.71 13.54 -8.33
CA ASN A 274 15.00 13.51 -7.64
C ASN A 274 15.59 12.10 -7.61
N HIS A 275 14.76 11.07 -7.91
CA HIS A 275 15.27 9.73 -8.10
C HIS A 275 16.18 9.62 -9.33
N ARG A 276 17.27 8.86 -9.21
CA ARG A 276 18.26 8.64 -10.26
C ARG A 276 17.98 7.40 -11.10
N SER A 277 17.09 6.52 -10.64
CA SER A 277 16.59 5.33 -11.31
C SER A 277 15.09 5.22 -11.10
N CYS A 278 14.49 4.09 -11.53
CA CYS A 278 13.06 3.88 -11.51
C CYS A 278 12.49 3.96 -10.09
N VAL A 279 11.32 4.58 -9.95
CA VAL A 279 10.55 4.57 -8.71
C VAL A 279 9.72 3.28 -8.67
N ASN A 280 9.79 2.54 -7.56
CA ASN A 280 9.08 1.28 -7.36
C ASN A 280 7.91 1.38 -6.39
N GLY A 281 7.96 2.34 -5.48
CA GLY A 281 6.95 2.49 -4.44
C GLY A 281 6.68 3.94 -4.06
N LEU A 282 5.45 4.18 -3.63
CA LEU A 282 5.01 5.46 -3.10
C LEU A 282 3.93 5.25 -2.03
N ALA A 283 3.92 6.10 -1.02
CA ALA A 283 2.89 6.08 0.00
C ALA A 283 2.68 7.48 0.60
N TRP A 284 1.42 7.87 0.76
CA TRP A 284 1.06 9.10 1.44
C TRP A 284 1.19 8.95 2.96
N ALA A 285 1.60 10.01 3.61
CA ALA A 285 1.56 10.07 5.06
C ALA A 285 0.09 9.99 5.54
N PRO A 286 -0.21 9.10 6.49
CA PRO A 286 -1.61 8.88 6.91
C PRO A 286 -2.20 10.05 7.70
N HIS A 287 -1.35 10.93 8.26
CA HIS A 287 -1.76 12.03 9.12
C HIS A 287 -1.46 13.42 8.55
N SER A 288 -0.96 13.48 7.31
CA SER A 288 -0.64 14.74 6.65
C SER A 288 -1.15 14.75 5.23
N SER A 289 -1.72 15.87 4.81
CA SER A 289 -2.17 16.07 3.42
C SER A 289 -1.06 16.47 2.47
N CYS A 290 0.12 16.83 2.99
CA CYS A 290 1.21 17.37 2.19
C CYS A 290 2.49 16.51 2.19
N HIS A 291 2.52 15.37 2.88
CA HIS A 291 3.71 14.51 2.91
C HIS A 291 3.49 13.21 2.15
N LEU A 292 4.47 12.87 1.33
CA LEU A 292 4.53 11.65 0.54
C LEU A 292 5.92 11.04 0.66
N CYS A 293 6.03 9.71 0.75
CA CYS A 293 7.30 9.02 0.60
C CYS A 293 7.36 8.24 -0.71
N THR A 294 8.55 8.18 -1.29
CA THR A 294 8.84 7.44 -2.53
C THR A 294 10.10 6.62 -2.36
N ALA A 295 10.19 5.52 -3.08
CA ALA A 295 11.35 4.63 -3.05
C ALA A 295 11.66 4.08 -4.44
N GLY A 296 12.94 3.84 -4.73
CA GLY A 296 13.36 3.44 -6.07
C GLY A 296 14.59 2.53 -6.11
N GLU A 297 14.96 2.17 -7.32
CA GLU A 297 16.12 1.34 -7.64
C GLU A 297 17.44 2.05 -7.36
N ASP A 298 17.43 3.37 -7.23
CA ASP A 298 18.59 4.17 -6.80
C ASP A 298 18.93 3.97 -5.31
N LYS A 299 18.25 3.03 -4.66
CA LYS A 299 18.41 2.67 -3.24
C LYS A 299 17.99 3.79 -2.28
N GLN A 300 17.24 4.77 -2.77
CA GLN A 300 16.81 5.91 -1.97
C GLN A 300 15.34 5.77 -1.55
N ALA A 301 15.07 6.13 -0.29
CA ALA A 301 13.74 6.47 0.19
C ALA A 301 13.71 7.98 0.44
N LEU A 302 12.80 8.68 -0.22
CA LEU A 302 12.68 10.13 -0.19
C LEU A 302 11.35 10.52 0.45
N ILE A 303 11.36 11.58 1.25
CA ILE A 303 10.15 12.18 1.80
C ILE A 303 9.99 13.58 1.22
N TRP A 304 8.80 13.86 0.74
CA TRP A 304 8.44 15.07 0.06
C TRP A 304 7.43 15.88 0.85
N ASP A 305 7.58 17.20 0.86
CA ASP A 305 6.56 18.15 1.28
C ASP A 305 6.02 18.86 0.04
N ILE A 306 4.73 18.64 -0.23
CA ILE A 306 4.04 19.23 -1.38
C ILE A 306 3.18 20.44 -1.03
N GLN A 307 3.34 21.01 0.16
CA GLN A 307 2.52 22.14 0.63
C GLN A 307 2.61 23.38 -0.29
N GLN A 308 3.73 23.52 -0.99
CA GLN A 308 3.96 24.68 -1.86
C GLN A 308 3.35 24.54 -3.26
N MET A 309 2.70 23.42 -3.59
CA MET A 309 2.03 23.27 -4.88
C MET A 309 1.09 24.46 -5.17
N PRO A 310 1.01 24.93 -6.42
CA PRO A 310 1.60 24.38 -7.64
C PRO A 310 3.04 24.84 -7.95
N ARG A 311 3.77 25.42 -7.01
CA ARG A 311 5.19 25.70 -7.23
C ARG A 311 5.95 24.40 -7.44
N ALA A 312 7.00 24.46 -8.28
CA ALA A 312 7.87 23.31 -8.49
C ALA A 312 8.49 22.86 -7.17
N ILE A 313 8.46 21.55 -6.93
CA ILE A 313 9.09 20.91 -5.78
C ILE A 313 10.37 20.26 -6.32
N GLU A 314 11.51 20.86 -6.00
CA GLU A 314 12.79 20.45 -6.57
C GLU A 314 13.44 19.35 -5.73
N ASP A 315 13.40 19.49 -4.40
CA ASP A 315 14.11 18.60 -3.48
C ASP A 315 13.19 17.95 -2.45
N PRO A 316 13.47 16.67 -2.08
CA PRO A 316 12.84 16.05 -0.94
C PRO A 316 13.29 16.68 0.37
N ILE A 317 12.45 16.65 1.40
CA ILE A 317 12.79 17.15 2.74
C ILE A 317 13.69 16.18 3.52
N LEU A 318 13.58 14.89 3.25
CA LEU A 318 14.42 13.85 3.83
C LEU A 318 14.80 12.82 2.77
N ALA A 319 16.00 12.27 2.89
CA ALA A 319 16.50 11.19 2.07
C ALA A 319 17.18 10.14 2.94
N TYR A 320 16.88 8.88 2.70
CA TYR A 320 17.54 7.73 3.30
C TYR A 320 18.16 6.86 2.20
N GLN A 321 19.40 6.44 2.40
CA GLN A 321 20.13 5.56 1.48
C GLN A 321 20.14 4.13 2.05
N ALA A 322 19.43 3.22 1.39
CA ALA A 322 19.44 1.80 1.70
C ALA A 322 20.65 1.08 1.08
N GLN A 323 20.86 -0.18 1.46
CA GLN A 323 21.95 -1.00 0.92
C GLN A 323 21.60 -1.67 -0.42
N GLY A 324 20.30 -1.80 -0.74
CA GLY A 324 19.79 -2.40 -1.97
C GLY A 324 18.70 -1.57 -2.61
N GLU A 325 18.31 -1.95 -3.82
CA GLU A 325 17.19 -1.38 -4.57
C GLU A 325 15.90 -1.58 -3.80
N ILE A 326 15.20 -0.49 -3.49
CA ILE A 326 14.00 -0.55 -2.67
C ILE A 326 12.81 -0.91 -3.54
N ASN A 327 12.14 -1.98 -3.17
CA ASN A 327 11.02 -2.55 -3.91
C ASN A 327 9.67 -2.04 -3.41
N GLN A 328 9.55 -1.79 -2.11
CA GLN A 328 8.31 -1.38 -1.46
C GLN A 328 8.58 -0.35 -0.36
N ILE A 329 7.70 0.61 -0.23
CA ILE A 329 7.69 1.59 0.86
C ILE A 329 6.27 1.77 1.39
N GLN A 330 6.10 1.81 2.71
CA GLN A 330 4.80 2.00 3.35
C GLN A 330 4.94 2.90 4.56
N TRP A 331 4.01 3.86 4.72
CA TRP A 331 3.92 4.68 5.92
C TRP A 331 3.01 4.03 6.95
N SER A 332 3.42 4.00 8.21
CA SER A 332 2.59 3.40 9.26
C SER A 332 1.42 4.32 9.63
N ALA A 333 0.22 3.76 9.64
CA ALA A 333 -0.98 4.50 10.06
C ALA A 333 -1.13 4.59 11.58
N THR A 334 -0.58 3.63 12.32
CA THR A 334 -0.65 3.57 13.79
C THR A 334 0.55 4.20 14.47
N GLN A 335 1.69 4.26 13.80
CA GLN A 335 2.91 4.93 14.23
C GLN A 335 3.34 5.95 13.17
N PRO A 336 2.79 7.17 13.17
CA PRO A 336 2.93 8.14 12.07
C PRO A 336 4.37 8.62 11.83
N ASP A 337 5.24 8.45 12.82
CA ASP A 337 6.68 8.78 12.70
C ASP A 337 7.49 7.66 12.01
N TRP A 338 6.84 6.60 11.52
CA TRP A 338 7.54 5.42 11.00
C TRP A 338 7.15 5.09 9.58
N ILE A 339 8.17 4.84 8.76
CA ILE A 339 8.03 4.23 7.43
C ILE A 339 8.72 2.87 7.42
N ALA A 340 8.27 1.98 6.55
CA ALA A 340 8.91 0.68 6.30
C ALA A 340 9.34 0.60 4.84
N ILE A 341 10.51 0.02 4.60
CA ILE A 341 11.05 -0.27 3.27
C ILE A 341 11.46 -1.74 3.18
N CYS A 342 11.30 -2.31 1.99
CA CYS A 342 11.81 -3.65 1.66
C CYS A 342 12.77 -3.60 0.49
N TYR A 343 13.90 -4.30 0.62
CA TYR A 343 14.88 -4.51 -0.45
C TYR A 343 15.58 -5.85 -0.25
N ASN A 344 15.83 -6.60 -1.30
CA ASN A 344 16.36 -7.96 -1.22
C ASN A 344 15.54 -8.79 -0.22
N ASN A 345 16.20 -9.35 0.82
CA ASN A 345 15.57 -10.08 1.93
C ASN A 345 15.46 -9.25 3.22
N HIS A 346 15.64 -7.93 3.14
CA HIS A 346 15.62 -7.04 4.30
C HIS A 346 14.33 -6.21 4.38
N LEU A 347 13.78 -6.14 5.58
CA LEU A 347 12.84 -5.13 6.02
C LEU A 347 13.58 -4.14 6.93
N GLU A 348 13.44 -2.85 6.66
CA GLU A 348 13.87 -1.81 7.59
C GLU A 348 12.69 -0.91 7.93
N ILE A 349 12.54 -0.58 9.20
CA ILE A 349 11.65 0.50 9.62
C ILE A 349 12.49 1.69 10.05
N LEU A 350 12.08 2.86 9.59
CA LEU A 350 12.82 4.11 9.73
C LEU A 350 11.95 5.12 10.44
N ARG A 351 12.49 5.79 11.45
CA ARG A 351 11.82 6.91 12.09
C ARG A 351 12.08 8.19 11.29
N VAL A 352 11.03 8.91 10.95
CA VAL A 352 11.04 10.10 10.09
C VAL A 352 10.58 11.34 10.84
#